data_7a95092f5c06a8dda2c700689410a957
#
_entry.id   7a95092f5c06a8dda2c700689410a957
#
_cell.length_a   1.000
_cell.length_b   1.000
_cell.length_c   1.000
_cell.angle_alpha   90.00
_cell.angle_beta   90.00
_cell.angle_gamma   90.00
#
_symmetry.space_group_name_H-M   'P 1'
#
loop_
_entity.id
_entity.type
_entity.pdbx_description
1 polymer ?
#
loop_
_entity_poly.entity_id
_entity_poly.type
_entity_poly.pdbx_seq_one_letter_code
_entity_poly.pdbx_strand_id
1 'polypeptide(L)'
;GTDSLGNSLTWTAVLEKAAEIKPDSAKKKDPIAAGKVLYPFMPFGYEDGSQPKQETILIKNGTVWTNEKEGVLQNTDVLLKNGKIAAIGKNLSEANAKVIDATGKYVAPGIIDEHSHIAAASINEGAQVVTSEVRITDNLNPDDINIYRQLSGGVTSSHILHGSANVIGGQTQLIKLRWGANAEELKFQNWPGQIKFALGENVKRSASTQGNTRYPDTRMGVEQVLIDAFTRAKDYKKSWDDYNDEKDKLTKAKKPLTG
;
A
#
# COMPACT_ATOMS: atom_id res chain seq x y z
N GLY A 1 -24.68 17.82 34.76
CA GLY A 1 -23.52 16.93 34.86
C GLY A 1 -23.44 16.26 36.21
N THR A 2 -22.55 15.28 36.34
CA THR A 2 -22.26 14.64 37.64
C THR A 2 -20.76 14.75 37.91
N ASP A 3 -20.37 14.87 39.18
CA ASP A 3 -18.97 14.81 39.58
C ASP A 3 -18.42 13.34 39.60
N SER A 4 -17.15 13.18 39.93
CA SER A 4 -16.51 11.86 40.00
C SER A 4 -17.06 10.98 41.14
N LEU A 5 -17.87 11.49 42.03
CA LEU A 5 -18.53 10.78 43.13
C LEU A 5 -20.01 10.50 42.82
N GLY A 6 -20.50 10.88 41.65
CA GLY A 6 -21.87 10.66 41.22
C GLY A 6 -22.87 11.71 41.70
N ASN A 7 -22.43 12.81 42.35
CA ASN A 7 -23.32 13.87 42.77
C ASN A 7 -23.77 14.72 41.58
N SER A 8 -25.04 15.06 41.53
CA SER A 8 -25.58 15.94 40.48
C SER A 8 -25.08 17.38 40.66
N LEU A 9 -24.48 17.93 39.62
CA LEU A 9 -24.06 19.31 39.54
C LEU A 9 -24.99 20.07 38.59
N THR A 10 -25.61 21.14 39.13
CA THR A 10 -26.39 22.07 38.32
C THR A 10 -25.54 23.32 38.10
N TRP A 11 -25.36 23.70 36.87
CA TRP A 11 -24.71 24.95 36.51
C TRP A 11 -25.59 25.73 35.54
N THR A 12 -25.51 27.05 35.66
CA THR A 12 -26.21 27.98 34.78
C THR A 12 -25.18 28.89 34.14
N ALA A 13 -25.23 29.04 32.83
CA ALA A 13 -24.45 30.05 32.13
C ALA A 13 -25.38 31.17 31.69
N VAL A 14 -25.01 32.39 32.00
CA VAL A 14 -25.72 33.61 31.56
C VAL A 14 -24.82 34.30 30.56
N LEU A 15 -25.35 34.63 29.40
CA LEU A 15 -24.63 35.41 28.41
C LEU A 15 -24.51 36.85 28.92
N GLU A 16 -23.34 37.23 29.42
CA GLU A 16 -23.10 38.60 29.94
C GLU A 16 -23.01 39.63 28.80
N LYS A 17 -22.44 39.24 27.70
CA LYS A 17 -22.31 40.08 26.51
C LYS A 17 -22.26 39.25 25.23
N ALA A 18 -23.10 39.58 24.27
CA ALA A 18 -22.94 39.03 22.93
C ALA A 18 -21.64 39.53 22.30
N ALA A 19 -20.88 38.64 21.72
CA ALA A 19 -19.72 39.06 20.95
C ALA A 19 -20.16 39.97 19.80
N GLU A 20 -19.63 41.19 19.75
CA GLU A 20 -19.80 42.03 18.56
C GLU A 20 -19.10 41.36 17.41
N ILE A 21 -19.86 40.78 16.49
CA ILE A 21 -19.35 40.34 15.22
C ILE A 21 -19.00 41.60 14.45
N LYS A 22 -17.75 42.08 14.58
CA LYS A 22 -17.26 43.10 13.66
C LYS A 22 -17.31 42.49 12.28
N PRO A 23 -17.96 43.15 11.29
CA PRO A 23 -17.90 42.67 9.93
C PRO A 23 -16.44 42.52 9.57
N ASP A 24 -16.08 41.32 9.11
CA ASP A 24 -14.70 41.02 8.69
C ASP A 24 -14.35 42.02 7.57
N SER A 25 -13.54 43.03 7.96
CA SER A 25 -12.97 43.99 7.03
C SER A 25 -11.86 43.37 6.20
N ALA A 26 -11.77 42.05 6.19
CA ALA A 26 -10.88 41.36 5.28
C ALA A 26 -11.26 41.82 3.84
N LYS A 27 -10.35 42.58 3.24
CA LYS A 27 -10.38 42.86 1.81
C LYS A 27 -10.85 41.61 1.13
N LYS A 28 -11.94 41.66 0.34
CA LYS A 28 -12.34 40.57 -0.53
C LYS A 28 -11.07 40.13 -1.23
N LYS A 29 -10.54 38.98 -0.81
CA LYS A 29 -9.44 38.37 -1.55
C LYS A 29 -10.01 38.18 -2.94
N ASP A 30 -9.34 38.74 -3.93
CA ASP A 30 -9.67 38.47 -5.31
C ASP A 30 -9.86 36.95 -5.43
N PRO A 31 -10.92 36.47 -6.09
CA PRO A 31 -11.14 35.06 -6.24
C PRO A 31 -9.83 34.48 -6.78
N ILE A 32 -9.26 33.54 -6.04
CA ILE A 32 -8.07 32.84 -6.48
C ILE A 32 -8.42 32.37 -7.89
N ALA A 33 -7.76 32.97 -8.89
CA ALA A 33 -7.96 32.56 -10.27
C ALA A 33 -7.82 31.04 -10.28
N ALA A 34 -8.88 30.34 -10.68
CA ALA A 34 -8.85 28.91 -10.78
C ALA A 34 -7.69 28.58 -11.70
N GLY A 35 -6.57 28.19 -11.13
CA GLY A 35 -5.40 27.75 -11.87
C GLY A 35 -5.86 26.63 -12.81
N LYS A 36 -5.25 26.54 -13.97
CA LYS A 36 -5.46 25.38 -14.84
C LYS A 36 -5.27 24.13 -13.97
N VAL A 37 -6.29 23.29 -13.88
CA VAL A 37 -6.15 22.01 -13.22
C VAL A 37 -5.12 21.22 -14.01
N LEU A 38 -3.93 21.07 -13.44
CA LEU A 38 -2.80 20.42 -14.10
C LEU A 38 -2.97 18.91 -14.21
N TYR A 39 -4.00 18.38 -13.54
CA TYR A 39 -4.20 16.95 -13.41
C TYR A 39 -5.64 16.61 -13.79
N PRO A 40 -5.81 15.66 -14.69
CA PRO A 40 -7.12 15.26 -15.14
C PRO A 40 -7.89 14.55 -14.02
N PHE A 41 -9.10 15.00 -13.74
CA PHE A 41 -10.07 14.30 -12.88
C PHE A 41 -10.92 13.31 -13.68
N MET A 42 -10.56 13.03 -14.91
CA MET A 42 -11.26 12.05 -15.72
C MET A 42 -10.98 10.64 -15.22
N PRO A 43 -11.89 9.70 -15.40
CA PRO A 43 -11.56 8.28 -15.22
C PRO A 43 -10.24 8.01 -15.91
N PHE A 44 -9.33 7.31 -15.21
CA PHE A 44 -7.96 7.05 -15.65
C PHE A 44 -6.99 8.24 -15.70
N GLY A 45 -7.41 9.43 -15.26
CA GLY A 45 -6.49 10.50 -14.98
C GLY A 45 -5.90 11.26 -16.17
N TYR A 46 -6.39 11.08 -17.39
CA TYR A 46 -5.92 11.78 -18.58
C TYR A 46 -7.03 12.61 -19.22
N GLU A 47 -6.69 13.83 -19.70
CA GLU A 47 -7.67 14.77 -20.25
C GLU A 47 -8.45 14.20 -21.45
N ASP A 48 -7.86 13.31 -22.21
CA ASP A 48 -8.44 12.66 -23.38
C ASP A 48 -9.02 11.27 -23.12
N GLY A 49 -8.98 10.82 -21.83
CA GLY A 49 -9.40 9.47 -21.44
C GLY A 49 -8.48 8.36 -21.95
N SER A 50 -7.33 8.71 -22.54
CA SER A 50 -6.36 7.73 -22.99
C SER A 50 -5.54 7.17 -21.83
N GLN A 51 -5.13 5.90 -21.96
CA GLN A 51 -4.13 5.36 -21.04
C GLN A 51 -2.74 5.90 -21.38
N PRO A 52 -1.87 6.10 -20.37
CA PRO A 52 -0.50 6.52 -20.60
C PRO A 52 0.22 5.49 -21.47
N LYS A 53 0.80 5.96 -22.55
CA LYS A 53 1.68 5.15 -23.37
C LYS A 53 3.08 5.17 -22.79
N GLN A 54 3.77 4.05 -22.89
CA GLN A 54 5.17 3.97 -22.52
C GLN A 54 5.99 4.85 -23.47
N GLU A 55 6.64 5.89 -22.92
CA GLU A 55 7.50 6.81 -23.67
C GLU A 55 8.96 6.40 -23.52
N THR A 56 9.77 6.73 -24.52
CA THR A 56 11.22 6.80 -24.38
C THR A 56 11.59 8.18 -23.86
N ILE A 57 12.26 8.25 -22.72
CA ILE A 57 12.60 9.52 -22.05
C ILE A 57 14.12 9.60 -21.87
N LEU A 58 14.69 10.74 -22.25
CA LEU A 58 16.07 11.07 -22.02
C LEU A 58 16.15 12.24 -21.03
N ILE A 59 16.56 11.97 -19.82
CA ILE A 59 16.81 12.95 -18.77
C ILE A 59 18.26 13.40 -18.88
N LYS A 60 18.51 14.70 -19.02
CA LYS A 60 19.84 15.24 -19.27
C LYS A 60 20.36 16.09 -18.14
N ASN A 61 21.70 16.07 -17.95
CA ASN A 61 22.45 16.99 -17.11
C ASN A 61 22.09 16.97 -15.62
N GLY A 62 21.47 15.89 -15.11
CA GLY A 62 21.04 15.79 -13.72
C GLY A 62 22.16 15.40 -12.75
N THR A 63 21.92 15.62 -11.46
CA THR A 63 22.65 14.96 -10.38
C THR A 63 21.95 13.64 -10.11
N VAL A 64 22.53 12.52 -10.52
CA VAL A 64 21.90 11.20 -10.46
C VAL A 64 22.34 10.44 -9.21
N TRP A 65 21.37 10.08 -8.38
CA TRP A 65 21.56 9.19 -7.24
C TRP A 65 21.25 7.75 -7.67
N THR A 66 22.29 6.96 -7.86
CA THR A 66 22.13 5.64 -8.48
C THR A 66 21.58 4.59 -7.52
N ASN A 67 21.76 4.76 -6.23
CA ASN A 67 21.57 3.72 -5.19
C ASN A 67 22.42 2.45 -5.44
N GLU A 68 23.44 2.57 -6.27
CA GLU A 68 24.40 1.53 -6.62
C GLU A 68 25.80 1.95 -6.18
N LYS A 69 26.80 1.11 -6.45
CA LYS A 69 28.20 1.36 -6.06
C LYS A 69 28.79 2.65 -6.64
N GLU A 70 28.26 3.13 -7.74
CA GLU A 70 28.66 4.39 -8.40
C GLU A 70 28.26 5.62 -7.59
N GLY A 71 27.32 5.50 -6.67
CA GLY A 71 26.87 6.56 -5.78
C GLY A 71 26.21 7.72 -6.53
N VAL A 72 26.69 8.95 -6.31
CA VAL A 72 26.14 10.17 -6.88
C VAL A 72 26.94 10.64 -8.07
N LEU A 73 26.30 10.73 -9.23
CA LEU A 73 26.92 11.15 -10.48
C LEU A 73 26.47 12.56 -10.86
N GLN A 74 27.42 13.45 -11.14
CA GLN A 74 27.16 14.84 -11.53
C GLN A 74 27.07 15.01 -13.04
N ASN A 75 26.18 15.91 -13.50
CA ASN A 75 26.00 16.24 -14.93
C ASN A 75 25.87 14.96 -15.78
N THR A 76 24.94 14.11 -15.39
CA THR A 76 24.77 12.77 -15.95
C THR A 76 23.38 12.63 -16.54
N ASP A 77 23.31 11.95 -17.68
CA ASP A 77 22.07 11.67 -18.39
C ASP A 77 21.55 10.27 -18.00
N VAL A 78 20.22 10.12 -18.02
CA VAL A 78 19.55 8.85 -17.82
C VAL A 78 18.58 8.59 -18.99
N LEU A 79 18.76 7.48 -19.67
CA LEU A 79 17.85 7.02 -20.73
C LEU A 79 16.89 5.97 -20.19
N LEU A 80 15.60 6.30 -20.23
CA LEU A 80 14.50 5.36 -19.95
C LEU A 80 13.91 4.89 -21.28
N LYS A 81 13.95 3.59 -21.53
CA LYS A 81 13.44 2.98 -22.76
C LYS A 81 12.83 1.61 -22.45
N ASN A 82 11.67 1.33 -23.03
CA ASN A 82 10.96 0.06 -22.83
C ASN A 82 10.72 -0.28 -21.35
N GLY A 83 10.40 0.73 -20.54
CA GLY A 83 10.11 0.58 -19.09
C GLY A 83 11.33 0.22 -18.24
N LYS A 84 12.54 0.44 -18.75
CA LYS A 84 13.79 0.16 -18.06
C LYS A 84 14.75 1.34 -18.14
N ILE A 85 15.68 1.41 -17.21
CA ILE A 85 16.87 2.27 -17.32
C ILE A 85 17.77 1.61 -18.36
N ALA A 86 17.81 2.18 -19.56
CA ALA A 86 18.57 1.62 -20.68
C ALA A 86 20.04 2.03 -20.62
N ALA A 87 20.33 3.25 -20.16
CA ALA A 87 21.69 3.75 -20.00
C ALA A 87 21.77 4.87 -18.96
N ILE A 88 22.90 4.97 -18.29
CA ILE A 88 23.30 6.11 -17.45
C ILE A 88 24.69 6.52 -17.92
N GLY A 89 24.91 7.81 -18.22
CA GLY A 89 26.20 8.28 -18.74
C GLY A 89 26.13 9.73 -19.15
N LYS A 90 27.18 10.20 -19.83
CA LYS A 90 27.26 11.57 -20.35
C LYS A 90 26.99 11.59 -21.84
N ASN A 91 26.41 12.70 -22.32
CA ASN A 91 26.18 12.97 -23.74
C ASN A 91 25.34 11.85 -24.43
N LEU A 92 24.40 11.25 -23.69
CA LEU A 92 23.51 10.27 -24.29
C LEU A 92 22.59 10.95 -25.33
N SER A 93 22.26 10.19 -26.35
CA SER A 93 21.30 10.61 -27.38
C SER A 93 20.39 9.42 -27.74
N GLU A 94 19.14 9.69 -28.00
CA GLU A 94 18.16 8.69 -28.45
C GLU A 94 17.17 9.37 -29.39
N ALA A 95 17.00 8.80 -30.56
CA ALA A 95 16.06 9.33 -31.54
C ALA A 95 14.62 9.23 -31.03
N ASN A 96 13.84 10.28 -31.24
CA ASN A 96 12.43 10.36 -30.79
C ASN A 96 12.20 10.27 -29.27
N ALA A 97 13.24 10.41 -28.47
CA ALA A 97 13.07 10.47 -27.02
C ALA A 97 12.48 11.84 -26.60
N LYS A 98 11.58 11.81 -25.63
CA LYS A 98 11.18 13.01 -24.89
C LYS A 98 12.32 13.46 -24.01
N VAL A 99 12.90 14.61 -24.30
CA VAL A 99 14.04 15.14 -23.55
C VAL A 99 13.55 15.96 -22.37
N ILE A 100 14.10 15.67 -21.19
CA ILE A 100 13.88 16.44 -19.96
C ILE A 100 15.21 17.01 -19.51
N ASP A 101 15.35 18.33 -19.46
CA ASP A 101 16.51 18.97 -18.87
C ASP A 101 16.41 18.96 -17.35
N ALA A 102 17.37 18.29 -16.71
CA ALA A 102 17.49 18.15 -15.27
C ALA A 102 18.67 18.96 -14.72
N THR A 103 19.14 20.00 -15.45
CA THR A 103 20.18 20.90 -14.95
C THR A 103 19.79 21.50 -13.61
N GLY A 104 20.64 21.33 -12.59
CA GLY A 104 20.38 21.77 -11.22
C GLY A 104 19.34 20.95 -10.46
N LYS A 105 18.87 19.83 -11.02
CA LYS A 105 17.90 18.92 -10.40
C LYS A 105 18.55 17.60 -10.04
N TYR A 106 17.87 16.86 -9.18
CA TYR A 106 18.26 15.52 -8.75
C TYR A 106 17.38 14.47 -9.46
N VAL A 107 18.01 13.39 -9.86
CA VAL A 107 17.34 12.22 -10.44
C VAL A 107 17.63 11.01 -9.54
N ALA A 108 16.60 10.42 -9.01
CA ALA A 108 16.70 9.26 -8.12
C ALA A 108 15.70 8.17 -8.54
N PRO A 109 15.91 6.92 -8.13
CA PRO A 109 14.88 5.91 -8.21
C PRO A 109 13.61 6.35 -7.46
N GLY A 110 12.47 5.89 -7.91
CA GLY A 110 11.21 6.12 -7.19
C GLY A 110 11.21 5.46 -5.82
N ILE A 111 10.52 6.09 -4.88
CA ILE A 111 10.37 5.57 -3.52
C ILE A 111 9.52 4.29 -3.57
N ILE A 112 9.93 3.28 -2.83
CA ILE A 112 9.16 2.06 -2.58
C ILE A 112 8.60 2.16 -1.17
N ASP A 113 7.28 2.25 -1.06
CA ASP A 113 6.57 2.18 0.21
C ASP A 113 6.30 0.71 0.55
N GLU A 114 7.01 0.20 1.53
CA GLU A 114 6.96 -1.22 1.90
C GLU A 114 5.78 -1.57 2.82
N HIS A 115 5.02 -0.60 3.31
CA HIS A 115 3.89 -0.82 4.20
C HIS A 115 2.78 0.17 3.93
N SER A 116 1.87 -0.16 3.06
CA SER A 116 0.76 0.69 2.66
C SER A 116 -0.59 -0.01 2.76
N HIS A 117 -1.65 0.81 2.84
CA HIS A 117 -3.04 0.35 2.87
C HIS A 117 -3.90 1.06 1.81
N ILE A 118 -3.27 1.69 0.83
CA ILE A 118 -3.93 2.31 -0.32
C ILE A 118 -4.33 1.26 -1.36
N ALA A 119 -5.03 1.69 -2.39
CA ALA A 119 -5.36 0.86 -3.55
C ALA A 119 -6.10 -0.44 -3.20
N ALA A 120 -6.85 -0.46 -2.11
CA ALA A 120 -7.69 -1.59 -1.73
C ALA A 120 -9.07 -1.10 -1.26
N ALA A 121 -10.12 -1.77 -1.68
CA ALA A 121 -11.49 -1.43 -1.28
C ALA A 121 -11.73 -1.72 0.21
N SER A 122 -11.05 -2.72 0.76
CA SER A 122 -10.98 -3.01 2.18
C SER A 122 -9.64 -3.67 2.52
N ILE A 123 -9.08 -3.37 3.67
CA ILE A 123 -7.77 -3.90 4.08
C ILE A 123 -7.84 -4.91 5.22
N ASN A 124 -9.01 -5.14 5.80
CA ASN A 124 -9.17 -6.01 6.96
C ASN A 124 -10.24 -7.05 6.73
N GLU A 125 -9.88 -8.32 6.95
CA GLU A 125 -10.82 -9.39 7.28
C GLU A 125 -10.61 -9.72 8.76
N GLY A 126 -11.32 -9.01 9.63
CA GLY A 126 -11.05 -9.01 11.07
C GLY A 126 -11.89 -9.99 11.89
N ALA A 127 -12.77 -10.79 11.28
CA ALA A 127 -13.72 -11.65 12.00
C ALA A 127 -13.04 -12.80 12.73
N GLN A 128 -11.92 -13.31 12.21
CA GLN A 128 -11.15 -14.40 12.80
C GLN A 128 -9.75 -13.94 13.22
N VAL A 129 -9.09 -14.72 14.05
CA VAL A 129 -7.71 -14.41 14.51
C VAL A 129 -6.65 -14.77 13.48
N VAL A 130 -6.98 -15.69 12.57
CA VAL A 130 -6.16 -16.15 11.46
C VAL A 130 -7.01 -16.11 10.21
N THR A 131 -6.60 -15.33 9.22
CA THR A 131 -7.25 -15.16 7.91
C THR A 131 -6.23 -15.22 6.78
N SER A 132 -5.31 -16.17 6.88
CA SER A 132 -4.21 -16.36 5.93
C SER A 132 -4.65 -16.65 4.48
N GLU A 133 -5.89 -17.08 4.30
CA GLU A 133 -6.50 -17.41 3.02
C GLU A 133 -6.97 -16.19 2.22
N VAL A 134 -7.25 -15.06 2.87
CA VAL A 134 -7.69 -13.86 2.16
C VAL A 134 -6.49 -13.15 1.50
N ARG A 135 -6.74 -12.49 0.38
CA ARG A 135 -5.69 -11.91 -0.44
C ARG A 135 -6.02 -10.46 -0.82
N ILE A 136 -5.07 -9.56 -0.60
CA ILE A 136 -5.19 -8.16 -1.07
C ILE A 136 -5.36 -8.11 -2.59
N THR A 137 -4.74 -9.03 -3.31
CA THR A 137 -4.82 -9.07 -4.77
C THR A 137 -6.25 -9.16 -5.32
N ASP A 138 -7.18 -9.74 -4.53
CA ASP A 138 -8.57 -9.90 -4.93
C ASP A 138 -9.43 -8.66 -4.65
N ASN A 139 -8.85 -7.69 -3.95
CA ASN A 139 -9.56 -6.52 -3.45
C ASN A 139 -8.87 -5.20 -3.88
N LEU A 140 -8.01 -5.25 -4.88
CA LEU A 140 -7.35 -4.05 -5.40
C LEU A 140 -8.37 -3.09 -6.01
N ASN A 141 -8.25 -1.82 -5.62
CA ASN A 141 -9.01 -0.70 -6.16
C ASN A 141 -8.09 0.22 -6.98
N PRO A 142 -8.09 0.13 -8.31
CA PRO A 142 -7.23 0.94 -9.16
C PRO A 142 -7.64 2.42 -9.21
N ASP A 143 -8.87 2.74 -8.80
CA ASP A 143 -9.42 4.09 -8.83
C ASP A 143 -9.18 4.85 -7.51
N ASP A 144 -8.42 4.28 -6.56
CA ASP A 144 -8.09 4.97 -5.33
C ASP A 144 -7.18 6.16 -5.62
N ILE A 145 -7.69 7.36 -5.38
CA ILE A 145 -6.97 8.63 -5.58
C ILE A 145 -5.63 8.69 -4.81
N ASN A 146 -5.45 7.87 -3.80
CA ASN A 146 -4.18 7.80 -3.06
C ASN A 146 -3.04 7.23 -3.90
N ILE A 147 -3.32 6.43 -4.92
CA ILE A 147 -2.33 6.01 -5.93
C ILE A 147 -1.70 7.25 -6.57
N TYR A 148 -2.56 8.15 -7.06
CA TYR A 148 -2.13 9.40 -7.67
C TYR A 148 -1.41 10.33 -6.70
N ARG A 149 -1.94 10.49 -5.48
CA ARG A 149 -1.34 11.34 -4.45
C ARG A 149 0.06 10.89 -4.06
N GLN A 150 0.26 9.61 -3.86
CA GLN A 150 1.58 9.06 -3.54
C GLN A 150 2.53 9.15 -4.72
N LEU A 151 2.05 8.86 -5.93
CA LEU A 151 2.84 9.00 -7.15
C LEU A 151 3.34 10.45 -7.33
N SER A 152 2.50 11.45 -7.04
CA SER A 152 2.89 12.87 -7.11
C SER A 152 3.98 13.24 -6.09
N GLY A 153 4.10 12.49 -5.00
CA GLY A 153 5.17 12.61 -4.01
C GLY A 153 6.43 11.81 -4.33
N GLY A 154 6.45 11.08 -5.45
CA GLY A 154 7.60 10.28 -5.88
C GLY A 154 7.59 8.82 -5.43
N VAL A 155 6.51 8.35 -4.81
CA VAL A 155 6.31 6.91 -4.54
C VAL A 155 5.88 6.23 -5.82
N THR A 156 6.62 5.23 -6.25
CA THR A 156 6.37 4.53 -7.53
C THR A 156 5.90 3.10 -7.36
N SER A 157 6.10 2.54 -6.18
CA SER A 157 5.67 1.19 -5.83
C SER A 157 5.23 1.14 -4.38
N SER A 158 4.22 0.33 -4.09
CA SER A 158 3.74 0.15 -2.71
C SER A 158 3.41 -1.31 -2.45
N HIS A 159 3.79 -1.77 -1.27
CA HIS A 159 3.42 -3.07 -0.75
C HIS A 159 2.13 -2.94 0.04
N ILE A 160 1.04 -3.44 -0.51
CA ILE A 160 -0.28 -3.33 0.08
C ILE A 160 -0.52 -4.51 1.01
N LEU A 161 -0.72 -4.18 2.27
CA LEU A 161 -0.84 -5.16 3.34
C LEU A 161 -2.27 -5.19 3.91
N HIS A 162 -2.64 -6.37 4.37
CA HIS A 162 -3.74 -6.50 5.33
C HIS A 162 -3.45 -5.64 6.57
N GLY A 163 -4.45 -4.97 7.12
CA GLY A 163 -4.28 -4.18 8.33
C GLY A 163 -3.98 -5.05 9.56
N SER A 164 -3.57 -4.41 10.65
CA SER A 164 -3.22 -5.10 11.91
C SER A 164 -4.47 -5.47 12.74
N ALA A 165 -5.50 -6.05 12.10
CA ALA A 165 -6.76 -6.39 12.75
C ALA A 165 -6.71 -7.73 13.48
N ASN A 166 -5.89 -8.67 13.02
CA ASN A 166 -5.75 -10.04 13.52
C ASN A 166 -4.30 -10.49 13.52
N VAL A 167 -3.99 -11.53 14.29
CA VAL A 167 -2.61 -12.00 14.52
C VAL A 167 -1.96 -12.46 13.22
N ILE A 168 -2.67 -13.26 12.43
CA ILE A 168 -2.29 -13.62 11.08
C ILE A 168 -3.36 -13.05 10.15
N GLY A 169 -2.99 -12.02 9.41
CA GLY A 169 -3.84 -11.36 8.43
C GLY A 169 -3.77 -12.05 7.07
N GLY A 170 -4.13 -11.30 6.02
CA GLY A 170 -4.16 -11.83 4.66
C GLY A 170 -2.82 -11.78 3.93
N GLN A 171 -2.84 -12.38 2.76
CA GLN A 171 -1.76 -12.32 1.79
C GLN A 171 -1.67 -10.92 1.19
N THR A 172 -0.45 -10.43 1.01
CA THR A 172 -0.17 -9.08 0.56
C THR A 172 0.00 -8.99 -0.95
N GLN A 173 0.06 -7.77 -1.49
CA GLN A 173 0.33 -7.55 -2.91
C GLN A 173 1.27 -6.36 -3.10
N LEU A 174 2.37 -6.57 -3.81
CA LEU A 174 3.21 -5.47 -4.28
C LEU A 174 2.65 -4.92 -5.59
N ILE A 175 2.47 -3.60 -5.65
CA ILE A 175 1.95 -2.91 -6.83
C ILE A 175 2.89 -1.82 -7.33
N LYS A 176 2.82 -1.52 -8.60
CA LYS A 176 3.34 -0.29 -9.22
C LYS A 176 2.24 0.75 -9.23
N LEU A 177 2.54 1.96 -8.81
CA LEU A 177 1.56 3.04 -8.77
C LEU A 177 1.31 3.61 -10.18
N ARG A 178 0.69 2.82 -11.03
CA ARG A 178 0.32 3.19 -12.41
C ARG A 178 -1.08 3.78 -12.43
N TRP A 179 -1.20 5.06 -12.15
CA TRP A 179 -2.49 5.72 -12.22
C TRP A 179 -3.13 5.55 -13.60
N GLY A 180 -4.39 5.13 -13.64
CA GLY A 180 -5.12 4.84 -14.88
C GLY A 180 -4.99 3.41 -15.41
N ALA A 181 -4.17 2.57 -14.78
CA ALA A 181 -4.10 1.14 -15.08
C ALA A 181 -5.23 0.38 -14.36
N ASN A 182 -5.59 -0.80 -14.86
CA ASN A 182 -6.51 -1.69 -14.15
C ASN A 182 -5.80 -2.46 -13.02
N ALA A 183 -6.57 -3.14 -12.17
CA ALA A 183 -6.03 -3.84 -11.00
C ALA A 183 -4.95 -4.87 -11.35
N GLU A 184 -5.07 -5.58 -12.48
CA GLU A 184 -4.08 -6.58 -12.92
C GLU A 184 -2.79 -5.91 -13.38
N GLU A 185 -2.88 -4.78 -14.06
CA GLU A 185 -1.73 -4.03 -14.55
C GLU A 185 -0.94 -3.33 -13.43
N LEU A 186 -1.57 -3.11 -12.26
CA LEU A 186 -0.86 -2.59 -11.10
C LEU A 186 0.09 -3.63 -10.49
N LYS A 187 -0.22 -4.92 -10.57
CA LYS A 187 0.52 -5.98 -9.88
C LYS A 187 1.94 -6.13 -10.42
N PHE A 188 2.89 -6.36 -9.51
CA PHE A 188 4.22 -6.85 -9.90
C PHE A 188 4.09 -8.27 -10.44
N GLN A 189 4.67 -8.51 -11.60
CA GLN A 189 4.78 -9.84 -12.18
C GLN A 189 5.74 -10.70 -11.35
N ASN A 190 5.41 -11.98 -11.19
CA ASN A 190 6.24 -12.94 -10.44
C ASN A 190 6.49 -12.55 -8.97
N TRP A 191 5.58 -11.80 -8.36
CA TRP A 191 5.63 -11.51 -6.92
C TRP A 191 5.52 -12.82 -6.13
N PRO A 192 6.50 -13.13 -5.25
CA PRO A 192 6.51 -14.43 -4.55
C PRO A 192 5.41 -14.58 -3.51
N GLY A 193 4.65 -13.50 -3.26
CA GLY A 193 3.66 -13.46 -2.22
C GLY A 193 4.28 -13.32 -0.82
N GLN A 194 3.57 -12.62 0.04
CA GLN A 194 3.89 -12.52 1.46
C GLN A 194 2.59 -12.52 2.25
N ILE A 195 2.69 -12.67 3.57
CA ILE A 195 1.55 -12.66 4.46
C ILE A 195 1.80 -11.70 5.62
N LYS A 196 0.77 -10.99 6.04
CA LYS A 196 0.83 -10.05 7.15
C LYS A 196 0.72 -10.76 8.48
N PHE A 197 1.68 -10.51 9.35
CA PHE A 197 1.60 -10.81 10.78
C PHE A 197 1.53 -9.52 11.58
N ALA A 198 0.74 -9.51 12.64
CA ALA A 198 0.66 -8.39 13.55
C ALA A 198 0.75 -8.87 15.00
N LEU A 199 1.79 -8.42 15.70
CA LEU A 199 2.21 -8.97 17.00
C LEU A 199 2.01 -7.96 18.15
N GLY A 200 1.50 -6.76 17.82
CA GLY A 200 1.37 -5.66 18.75
C GLY A 200 0.03 -5.59 19.49
N GLU A 201 -0.34 -4.38 19.86
CA GLU A 201 -1.56 -4.09 20.62
C GLU A 201 -2.84 -4.25 19.79
N ASN A 202 -2.79 -3.89 18.49
CA ASN A 202 -3.98 -3.78 17.65
C ASN A 202 -4.76 -5.09 17.50
N VAL A 203 -4.09 -6.23 17.60
CA VAL A 203 -4.69 -7.56 17.41
C VAL A 203 -5.36 -8.11 18.67
N LYS A 204 -5.17 -7.46 19.79
CA LYS A 204 -5.82 -7.82 21.05
C LYS A 204 -7.25 -7.28 21.11
N ARG A 205 -8.15 -8.04 21.68
CA ARG A 205 -9.54 -7.61 21.89
C ARG A 205 -9.61 -6.31 22.70
N SER A 206 -8.78 -6.18 23.72
CA SER A 206 -8.73 -5.01 24.62
C SER A 206 -8.35 -3.71 23.90
N ALA A 207 -7.73 -3.80 22.72
CA ALA A 207 -7.41 -2.63 21.90
C ALA A 207 -8.57 -2.21 20.97
N SER A 208 -9.66 -2.99 20.88
CA SER A 208 -10.81 -2.68 20.03
C SER A 208 -11.76 -1.72 20.71
N THR A 209 -12.08 -0.61 20.06
CA THR A 209 -13.11 0.33 20.50
C THR A 209 -14.53 -0.15 20.21
N GLN A 210 -14.70 -1.24 19.48
CA GLN A 210 -15.99 -1.74 19.00
C GLN A 210 -16.55 -2.94 19.78
N GLY A 211 -16.11 -3.19 21.01
CA GLY A 211 -16.66 -4.25 21.86
C GLY A 211 -16.47 -5.66 21.30
N ASN A 212 -15.35 -5.91 20.64
CA ASN A 212 -14.99 -7.20 20.06
C ASN A 212 -14.80 -8.28 21.16
N THR A 213 -15.40 -9.44 21.00
CA THR A 213 -15.27 -10.59 21.93
C THR A 213 -14.30 -11.64 21.43
N ARG A 214 -13.66 -11.42 20.32
CA ARG A 214 -12.72 -12.36 19.69
C ARG A 214 -11.42 -12.51 20.51
N TYR A 215 -10.98 -13.75 20.71
CA TYR A 215 -9.61 -14.05 21.16
C TYR A 215 -8.58 -13.52 20.13
N PRO A 216 -7.36 -13.07 20.49
CA PRO A 216 -6.81 -13.00 21.87
C PRO A 216 -7.13 -11.68 22.57
N ASP A 217 -7.07 -11.69 23.90
CA ASP A 217 -7.21 -10.51 24.74
C ASP A 217 -5.85 -9.95 25.22
N THR A 218 -4.84 -10.79 25.28
CA THR A 218 -3.51 -10.46 25.79
C THR A 218 -2.39 -10.89 24.85
N ARG A 219 -1.16 -10.44 25.12
CA ARG A 219 0.04 -10.89 24.36
C ARG A 219 0.29 -12.38 24.46
N MET A 220 -0.03 -13.00 25.60
CA MET A 220 0.06 -14.47 25.76
C MET A 220 -0.83 -15.17 24.73
N GLY A 221 -2.06 -14.64 24.53
CA GLY A 221 -2.95 -15.16 23.51
C GLY A 221 -2.45 -14.92 22.07
N VAL A 222 -1.80 -13.80 21.81
CA VAL A 222 -1.18 -13.53 20.49
C VAL A 222 -0.11 -14.57 20.17
N GLU A 223 0.78 -14.86 21.11
CA GLU A 223 1.80 -15.89 20.96
C GLU A 223 1.18 -17.27 20.73
N GLN A 224 0.17 -17.64 21.53
CA GLN A 224 -0.51 -18.92 21.40
C GLN A 224 -1.17 -19.10 20.03
N VAL A 225 -1.81 -18.05 19.48
CA VAL A 225 -2.39 -18.12 18.12
C VAL A 225 -1.34 -18.47 17.08
N LEU A 226 -0.14 -17.87 17.18
CA LEU A 226 0.95 -18.19 16.25
C LEU A 226 1.40 -19.63 16.37
N ILE A 227 1.64 -20.10 17.61
CA ILE A 227 2.05 -21.49 17.88
C ILE A 227 1.03 -22.47 17.31
N ASP A 228 -0.26 -22.25 17.59
CA ASP A 228 -1.34 -23.13 17.14
C ASP A 228 -1.45 -23.16 15.61
N ALA A 229 -1.38 -21.99 14.95
CA ALA A 229 -1.49 -21.91 13.51
C ALA A 229 -0.34 -22.65 12.81
N PHE A 230 0.89 -22.46 13.25
CA PHE A 230 2.05 -23.16 12.69
C PHE A 230 2.08 -24.64 13.03
N THR A 231 1.59 -25.03 14.20
CA THR A 231 1.45 -26.45 14.56
C THR A 231 0.47 -27.15 13.61
N ARG A 232 -0.72 -26.58 13.42
CA ARG A 232 -1.71 -27.11 12.45
C ARG A 232 -1.16 -27.18 11.03
N ALA A 233 -0.41 -26.17 10.60
CA ALA A 233 0.21 -26.18 9.27
C ALA A 233 1.24 -27.31 9.11
N LYS A 234 2.02 -27.59 10.15
CA LYS A 234 2.97 -28.73 10.17
C LYS A 234 2.24 -30.06 10.12
N ASP A 235 1.17 -30.22 10.91
CA ASP A 235 0.38 -31.43 10.93
C ASP A 235 -0.29 -31.69 9.58
N TYR A 236 -0.83 -30.62 8.96
CA TYR A 236 -1.39 -30.69 7.62
C TYR A 236 -0.35 -31.11 6.57
N LYS A 237 0.83 -30.47 6.62
CA LYS A 237 1.94 -30.87 5.73
C LYS A 237 2.32 -32.34 5.92
N LYS A 238 2.45 -32.77 7.18
CA LYS A 238 2.76 -34.17 7.48
C LYS A 238 1.70 -35.14 6.90
N SER A 239 0.42 -34.81 7.02
CA SER A 239 -0.65 -35.63 6.46
C SER A 239 -0.52 -35.78 4.93
N TRP A 240 -0.11 -34.71 4.22
CA TRP A 240 0.18 -34.77 2.79
C TRP A 240 1.42 -35.60 2.46
N ASP A 241 2.48 -35.46 3.25
CA ASP A 241 3.70 -36.24 3.08
C ASP A 241 3.40 -37.73 3.25
N ASP A 242 2.68 -38.10 4.33
CA ASP A 242 2.25 -39.48 4.60
C ASP A 242 1.37 -40.05 3.47
N TYR A 243 0.40 -39.25 2.97
CA TYR A 243 -0.44 -39.64 1.83
C TYR A 243 0.36 -39.88 0.55
N ASN A 244 1.30 -39.00 0.22
CA ASN A 244 2.13 -39.13 -0.96
C ASN A 244 3.05 -40.36 -0.88
N ASP A 245 3.64 -40.61 0.30
CA ASP A 245 4.47 -41.79 0.55
C ASP A 245 3.65 -43.08 0.37
N GLU A 246 2.43 -43.12 0.86
CA GLU A 246 1.55 -44.28 0.69
C GLU A 246 1.14 -44.45 -0.77
N LYS A 247 0.74 -43.38 -1.44
CA LYS A 247 0.42 -43.38 -2.87
C LYS A 247 1.56 -43.94 -3.69
N ASP A 248 2.79 -43.51 -3.43
CA ASP A 248 3.99 -43.98 -4.14
C ASP A 248 4.24 -45.47 -3.90
N LYS A 249 4.03 -45.96 -2.66
CA LYS A 249 4.16 -47.38 -2.32
C LYS A 249 3.11 -48.22 -3.06
N LEU A 250 1.85 -47.77 -3.08
CA LEU A 250 0.74 -48.46 -3.77
C LEU A 250 0.94 -48.46 -5.28
N THR A 251 1.40 -47.36 -5.84
CA THR A 251 1.71 -47.24 -7.27
C THR A 251 2.83 -48.20 -7.68
N LYS A 252 3.90 -48.27 -6.92
CA LYS A 252 4.99 -49.23 -7.13
C LYS A 252 4.53 -50.67 -6.98
N ALA A 253 3.61 -50.94 -6.07
CA ALA A 253 3.00 -52.25 -5.85
C ALA A 253 1.88 -52.60 -6.86
N LYS A 254 1.54 -51.72 -7.80
CA LYS A 254 0.39 -51.83 -8.74
C LYS A 254 -0.97 -52.10 -8.01
N LYS A 255 -1.14 -51.54 -6.82
CA LYS A 255 -2.38 -51.67 -6.03
C LYS A 255 -3.22 -50.42 -6.18
N PRO A 256 -4.60 -50.52 -6.15
CA PRO A 256 -5.45 -49.34 -6.17
C PRO A 256 -5.29 -48.51 -4.90
N LEU A 257 -5.40 -47.17 -5.03
CA LEU A 257 -5.56 -46.28 -3.91
C LEU A 257 -6.93 -46.54 -3.26
N THR A 258 -6.98 -46.96 -2.03
CA THR A 258 -8.18 -46.97 -1.22
C THR A 258 -8.23 -45.67 -0.44
N GLY A 259 -9.21 -44.81 -0.76
CA GLY A 259 -9.48 -43.55 -0.08
C GLY A 259 -10.03 -43.71 1.31
#